data_d06e7de6ad95a1f7680d4b3c8710df47
#
_entry.id   d06e7de6ad95a1f7680d4b3c8710df47
#
_cell.length_a   1.000
_cell.length_b   1.000
_cell.length_c   1.000
_cell.angle_alpha   90.00
_cell.angle_beta   90.00
_cell.angle_gamma   90.00
#
_symmetry.space_group_name_H-M   'P 1'
#
loop_
_entity.id
_entity.type
_entity.pdbx_description
1 polymer ?
#
loop_
_entity_poly.entity_id
_entity_poly.type
_entity_poly.pdbx_seq_one_letter_code
_entity_poly.pdbx_strand_id
1 'polypeptide(L)'
;MKTSDFDFELPEELIAQTPLERRDASRLLTLDKYTGETGHHHFYELPRFLRPGDCLVLNDSRVLPARLIGRRSTGGACEVLLLIDRGEGLWECLVRPGRKMKPGAQLSFGEGKLTATVEAELPGGNRLVRFHYQGIFLEILEELGRMPLPPYIKAELQDNERYQTVYSKVLGSAAAPTAGLHFTPELLRQVEEMGGRLCYVTLHVGLGTFRPVKEEEITDHEMHSEYCMVPGETARIINETRKNGGRVICVGTTSCRTVESFAAEDGTMEESAGWTNIFIYPGYRFKVLDGLITNFHLPESTLIMLVSALAGREHVLAAYREAVRERYRFFSFGDAMFIGDVMPSKAENGEKPEK
;
A
#
# COMPACT_ATOMS: atom_id res chain seq x y z
N MET A 1 11.49 20.39 -9.47
CA MET A 1 11.66 19.81 -8.09
C MET A 1 12.40 18.51 -8.27
N LYS A 2 13.51 18.34 -7.55
CA LYS A 2 14.39 17.18 -7.71
C LYS A 2 13.96 16.04 -6.79
N THR A 3 14.28 14.83 -7.18
CA THR A 3 14.10 13.62 -6.37
C THR A 3 14.85 13.74 -5.04
N SER A 4 16.07 14.30 -5.06
CA SER A 4 16.88 14.57 -3.87
C SER A 4 16.28 15.58 -2.89
N ASP A 5 15.28 16.39 -3.31
CA ASP A 5 14.54 17.28 -2.39
C ASP A 5 13.72 16.49 -1.35
N PHE A 6 13.55 15.18 -1.55
CA PHE A 6 12.81 14.25 -0.68
C PHE A 6 13.71 13.27 0.04
N ASP A 7 15.00 13.58 0.14
CA ASP A 7 15.96 12.76 0.86
C ASP A 7 15.97 13.07 2.36
N PHE A 8 16.22 12.02 3.14
CA PHE A 8 16.48 12.10 4.58
C PHE A 8 17.33 10.90 5.00
N GLU A 9 18.12 11.07 6.04
CA GLU A 9 18.96 10.00 6.58
C GLU A 9 18.06 8.96 7.29
N LEU A 10 18.11 7.70 6.84
CA LEU A 10 17.39 6.58 7.41
C LEU A 10 18.36 5.46 7.80
N PRO A 11 18.62 5.23 9.09
CA PRO A 11 19.40 4.10 9.57
C PRO A 11 18.75 2.75 9.20
N GLU A 12 19.53 1.81 8.67
CA GLU A 12 19.03 0.50 8.21
C GLU A 12 18.36 -0.29 9.34
N GLU A 13 18.80 -0.14 10.57
CA GLU A 13 18.22 -0.82 11.72
C GLU A 13 16.79 -0.38 12.06
N LEU A 14 16.33 0.76 11.56
CA LEU A 14 14.94 1.21 11.72
C LEU A 14 13.99 0.56 10.70
N ILE A 15 14.49 -0.13 9.70
CA ILE A 15 13.67 -0.85 8.72
C ILE A 15 13.12 -2.13 9.36
N ALA A 16 11.82 -2.16 9.62
CA ALA A 16 11.18 -3.28 10.29
C ALA A 16 11.25 -4.57 9.46
N GLN A 17 11.79 -5.63 10.03
CA GLN A 17 11.92 -6.94 9.40
C GLN A 17 10.75 -7.88 9.72
N THR A 18 10.07 -7.67 10.83
CA THR A 18 8.97 -8.50 11.32
C THR A 18 7.81 -7.65 11.84
N PRO A 19 6.56 -8.11 11.70
CA PRO A 19 5.42 -7.43 12.32
C PRO A 19 5.48 -7.57 13.85
N LEU A 20 4.86 -6.62 14.55
CA LEU A 20 4.62 -6.74 15.99
C LEU A 20 3.60 -7.87 16.27
N GLU A 21 3.63 -8.48 17.44
CA GLU A 21 2.67 -9.51 17.84
C GLU A 21 1.23 -9.01 17.73
N ARG A 22 0.92 -7.87 18.36
CA ARG A 22 -0.35 -7.15 18.19
C ARG A 22 -0.22 -6.11 17.09
N ARG A 23 -1.11 -6.16 16.11
CA ARG A 23 -1.12 -5.24 14.94
C ARG A 23 -1.25 -3.78 15.35
N ASP A 24 -2.18 -3.49 16.26
CA ASP A 24 -2.54 -2.16 16.73
C ASP A 24 -1.59 -1.60 17.82
N ALA A 25 -0.60 -2.38 18.28
CA ALA A 25 0.43 -1.93 19.21
C ALA A 25 1.57 -1.15 18.53
N SER A 26 1.57 -1.01 17.22
CA SER A 26 2.49 -0.13 16.50
C SER A 26 2.34 1.31 16.99
N ARG A 27 3.41 2.10 16.88
CA ARG A 27 3.33 3.54 17.17
C ARG A 27 2.58 4.26 16.07
N LEU A 28 1.93 5.35 16.43
CA LEU A 28 1.24 6.25 15.51
C LEU A 28 1.80 7.66 15.71
N LEU A 29 2.42 8.22 14.67
CA LEU A 29 2.79 9.62 14.64
C LEU A 29 1.66 10.38 13.97
N THR A 30 1.03 11.32 14.67
CA THR A 30 0.09 12.26 14.06
C THR A 30 0.84 13.46 13.51
N LEU A 31 0.44 13.93 12.33
CA LEU A 31 0.96 15.14 11.71
C LEU A 31 -0.20 16.03 11.27
N ASP A 32 -0.34 17.18 11.91
CA ASP A 32 -1.30 18.18 11.44
C ASP A 32 -0.82 18.77 10.11
N LYS A 33 -1.66 18.63 9.07
CA LYS A 33 -1.27 19.02 7.72
C LYS A 33 -1.16 20.51 7.51
N TYR A 34 -1.72 21.33 8.41
CA TYR A 34 -1.72 22.78 8.29
C TYR A 34 -0.60 23.42 9.11
N THR A 35 -0.38 22.94 10.32
CA THR A 35 0.59 23.51 11.26
C THR A 35 1.94 22.80 11.25
N GLY A 36 2.00 21.54 10.81
CA GLY A 36 3.18 20.70 10.91
C GLY A 36 3.43 20.15 12.31
N GLU A 37 2.53 20.39 13.26
CA GLU A 37 2.65 19.83 14.61
C GLU A 37 2.53 18.31 14.61
N THR A 38 3.37 17.66 15.40
CA THR A 38 3.44 16.20 15.54
C THR A 38 2.98 15.75 16.92
N GLY A 39 2.44 14.53 17.00
CA GLY A 39 2.10 13.87 18.26
C GLY A 39 2.49 12.40 18.22
N HIS A 40 2.83 11.82 19.39
CA HIS A 40 3.30 10.44 19.52
C HIS A 40 2.28 9.61 20.28
N HIS A 41 1.75 8.57 19.64
CA HIS A 41 0.68 7.72 20.13
C HIS A 41 0.93 6.26 19.76
N HIS A 42 0.00 5.37 20.09
CA HIS A 42 -0.08 4.02 19.57
C HIS A 42 -1.29 3.89 18.62
N PHE A 43 -1.24 2.94 17.72
CA PHE A 43 -2.27 2.80 16.69
C PHE A 43 -3.66 2.49 17.26
N TYR A 44 -3.74 1.76 18.39
CA TYR A 44 -5.00 1.52 19.09
C TYR A 44 -5.68 2.79 19.63
N GLU A 45 -4.98 3.92 19.66
CA GLU A 45 -5.53 5.23 20.03
C GLU A 45 -6.14 5.98 18.85
N LEU A 46 -6.07 5.43 17.63
CA LEU A 46 -6.59 6.05 16.40
C LEU A 46 -8.02 6.63 16.55
N PRO A 47 -8.97 5.97 17.24
CA PRO A 47 -10.32 6.52 17.41
C PRO A 47 -10.38 7.90 18.04
N ARG A 48 -9.39 8.29 18.85
CA ARG A 48 -9.30 9.63 19.47
C ARG A 48 -9.13 10.77 18.45
N PHE A 49 -8.66 10.46 17.25
CA PHE A 49 -8.39 11.42 16.16
C PHE A 49 -9.46 11.39 15.08
N LEU A 50 -10.42 10.48 15.18
CA LEU A 50 -11.56 10.36 14.30
C LEU A 50 -12.77 11.09 14.89
N ARG A 51 -13.71 11.45 14.02
CA ARG A 51 -14.95 12.15 14.38
C ARG A 51 -16.15 11.35 13.88
N PRO A 52 -17.29 11.40 14.58
CA PRO A 52 -18.55 10.87 14.03
C PRO A 52 -18.80 11.46 12.63
N GLY A 53 -19.14 10.60 11.69
CA GLY A 53 -19.35 10.99 10.29
C GLY A 53 -18.10 10.93 9.39
N ASP A 54 -16.91 10.69 9.93
CA ASP A 54 -15.73 10.40 9.11
C ASP A 54 -15.90 9.07 8.35
N CYS A 55 -15.28 8.98 7.18
CA CYS A 55 -15.24 7.77 6.37
C CYS A 55 -13.79 7.28 6.23
N LEU A 56 -13.52 6.03 6.62
CA LEU A 56 -12.25 5.35 6.34
C LEU A 56 -12.36 4.57 5.02
N VAL A 57 -11.50 4.89 4.06
CA VAL A 57 -11.40 4.18 2.78
C VAL A 57 -10.25 3.18 2.84
N LEU A 58 -10.58 1.89 2.77
CA LEU A 58 -9.66 0.77 2.96
C LEU A 58 -9.45 0.02 1.63
N ASN A 59 -8.22 -0.40 1.35
CA ASN A 59 -7.94 -1.25 0.19
C ASN A 59 -8.08 -2.72 0.59
N ASP A 60 -9.08 -3.42 0.04
CA ASP A 60 -9.43 -4.81 0.36
C ASP A 60 -8.69 -5.84 -0.49
N SER A 61 -7.68 -5.43 -1.27
CA SER A 61 -6.90 -6.37 -2.05
C SER A 61 -6.19 -7.40 -1.17
N ARG A 62 -6.16 -8.65 -1.65
CA ARG A 62 -5.50 -9.77 -0.99
C ARG A 62 -4.29 -10.21 -1.81
N VAL A 63 -3.17 -10.42 -1.14
CA VAL A 63 -1.92 -10.83 -1.76
C VAL A 63 -2.00 -12.29 -2.16
N LEU A 64 -1.59 -12.58 -3.39
CA LEU A 64 -1.37 -13.95 -3.86
C LEU A 64 -0.03 -14.48 -3.35
N PRO A 65 0.09 -15.78 -3.01
CA PRO A 65 1.39 -16.43 -2.81
C PRO A 65 2.11 -16.58 -4.16
N ALA A 66 2.42 -15.44 -4.75
CA ALA A 66 2.79 -15.29 -6.16
C ALA A 66 4.24 -15.65 -6.47
N ARG A 67 5.07 -15.95 -5.46
CA ARG A 67 6.48 -16.29 -5.65
C ARG A 67 6.67 -17.79 -5.73
N LEU A 68 6.99 -18.32 -6.91
CA LEU A 68 7.23 -19.72 -7.17
C LEU A 68 8.73 -20.01 -7.26
N ILE A 69 9.20 -20.96 -6.48
CA ILE A 69 10.58 -21.47 -6.51
C ILE A 69 10.58 -22.84 -7.19
N GLY A 70 11.40 -22.98 -8.22
CA GLY A 70 11.41 -24.19 -9.04
C GLY A 70 12.75 -24.45 -9.71
N ARG A 71 12.70 -25.28 -10.75
CA ARG A 71 13.87 -25.65 -11.56
C ARG A 71 13.55 -25.50 -13.03
N ARG A 72 14.58 -25.13 -13.81
CA ARG A 72 14.54 -25.18 -15.27
C ARG A 72 14.78 -26.61 -15.74
N SER A 73 14.34 -26.97 -16.93
CA SER A 73 14.62 -28.30 -17.55
C SER A 73 16.11 -28.65 -17.57
N THR A 74 17.00 -27.67 -17.53
CA THR A 74 18.46 -27.84 -17.42
C THR A 74 18.94 -28.14 -15.99
N GLY A 75 18.03 -28.33 -15.00
CA GLY A 75 18.34 -28.61 -13.60
C GLY A 75 18.64 -27.37 -12.72
N GLY A 76 18.89 -26.22 -13.31
CA GLY A 76 19.21 -25.01 -12.55
C GLY A 76 18.00 -24.42 -11.84
N ALA A 77 18.19 -23.93 -10.61
CA ALA A 77 17.16 -23.24 -9.85
C ALA A 77 16.60 -22.02 -10.61
N CYS A 78 15.32 -21.75 -10.40
CA CYS A 78 14.63 -20.57 -10.90
C CYS A 78 13.59 -20.07 -9.90
N GLU A 79 13.31 -18.78 -10.00
CA GLU A 79 12.24 -18.08 -9.31
C GLU A 79 11.34 -17.39 -10.33
N VAL A 80 10.04 -17.53 -10.17
CA VAL A 80 9.03 -16.84 -10.97
C VAL A 80 8.10 -16.12 -10.00
N LEU A 81 7.92 -14.82 -10.21
CA LEU A 81 7.01 -14.00 -9.45
C LEU A 81 5.89 -13.51 -10.37
N LEU A 82 4.69 -13.96 -10.11
CA LEU A 82 3.47 -13.61 -10.83
C LEU A 82 3.15 -12.12 -10.62
N LEU A 83 2.82 -11.39 -11.68
CA LEU A 83 2.49 -9.96 -11.64
C LEU A 83 1.09 -9.68 -12.14
N ILE A 84 0.79 -10.06 -13.39
CA ILE A 84 -0.47 -9.73 -14.07
C ILE A 84 -0.99 -11.00 -14.73
N ASP A 85 -2.22 -11.36 -14.38
CA ASP A 85 -2.95 -12.42 -15.09
C ASP A 85 -3.39 -11.90 -16.47
N ARG A 86 -3.02 -12.62 -17.53
CA ARG A 86 -3.39 -12.34 -18.90
C ARG A 86 -4.47 -13.31 -19.42
N GLY A 87 -4.99 -14.15 -18.53
CA GLY A 87 -5.98 -15.17 -18.84
C GLY A 87 -5.38 -16.46 -19.40
N GLU A 88 -6.17 -17.53 -19.38
CA GLU A 88 -5.82 -18.84 -19.94
C GLU A 88 -4.48 -19.42 -19.44
N GLY A 89 -4.11 -19.16 -18.18
CA GLY A 89 -2.86 -19.59 -17.59
C GLY A 89 -1.62 -18.82 -18.06
N LEU A 90 -1.80 -17.73 -18.79
CA LEU A 90 -0.72 -16.83 -19.21
C LEU A 90 -0.55 -15.70 -18.21
N TRP A 91 0.67 -15.51 -17.71
CA TRP A 91 0.99 -14.50 -16.72
C TRP A 91 2.19 -13.65 -17.15
N GLU A 92 2.11 -12.37 -16.88
CA GLU A 92 3.29 -11.53 -16.84
C GLU A 92 4.03 -11.74 -15.52
N CYS A 93 5.33 -12.02 -15.61
CA CYS A 93 6.14 -12.43 -14.45
C CYS A 93 7.48 -11.73 -14.41
N LEU A 94 8.00 -11.48 -13.19
CA LEU A 94 9.43 -11.34 -12.99
C LEU A 94 10.08 -12.70 -12.82
N VAL A 95 11.27 -12.89 -13.37
CA VAL A 95 11.98 -14.18 -13.32
C VAL A 95 13.46 -14.01 -12.91
N ARG A 96 13.96 -14.98 -12.16
CA ARG A 96 15.38 -15.10 -11.80
C ARG A 96 15.89 -16.51 -12.06
N PRO A 97 17.06 -16.64 -12.71
CA PRO A 97 17.92 -15.63 -13.34
C PRO A 97 17.37 -15.22 -14.72
N GLY A 98 17.14 -13.92 -14.96
CA GLY A 98 16.51 -13.41 -16.19
C GLY A 98 17.25 -13.81 -17.48
N ARG A 99 18.59 -13.76 -17.47
CA ARG A 99 19.42 -14.12 -18.66
C ARG A 99 19.25 -15.56 -19.14
N LYS A 100 18.81 -16.48 -18.26
CA LYS A 100 18.61 -17.91 -18.53
C LYS A 100 17.16 -18.30 -18.77
N MET A 101 16.24 -17.35 -18.61
CA MET A 101 14.79 -17.51 -18.77
C MET A 101 14.33 -16.85 -20.08
N LYS A 102 14.86 -17.39 -21.20
CA LYS A 102 14.52 -16.93 -22.56
C LYS A 102 13.25 -17.61 -23.06
N PRO A 103 12.58 -17.07 -24.09
CA PRO A 103 11.47 -17.76 -24.75
C PRO A 103 11.83 -19.21 -25.11
N GLY A 104 10.90 -20.14 -24.82
CA GLY A 104 11.08 -21.60 -24.94
C GLY A 104 11.64 -22.28 -23.68
N ALA A 105 12.08 -21.53 -22.66
CA ALA A 105 12.55 -22.17 -21.41
C ALA A 105 11.39 -22.88 -20.69
N GLN A 106 11.64 -24.16 -20.32
CA GLN A 106 10.69 -24.98 -19.57
C GLN A 106 11.05 -24.96 -18.08
N LEU A 107 10.02 -24.78 -17.24
CA LEU A 107 10.12 -24.64 -15.80
C LEU A 107 9.24 -25.69 -15.10
N SER A 108 9.65 -26.11 -13.91
CA SER A 108 8.92 -27.08 -13.09
C SER A 108 8.95 -26.67 -11.63
N PHE A 109 7.81 -26.78 -10.96
CA PHE A 109 7.58 -26.43 -9.56
C PHE A 109 6.88 -27.60 -8.86
N GLY A 110 7.15 -27.81 -7.56
CA GLY A 110 6.48 -28.84 -6.76
C GLY A 110 6.59 -30.23 -7.38
N GLU A 111 7.80 -30.64 -7.76
CA GLU A 111 8.07 -31.97 -8.36
C GLU A 111 7.21 -32.27 -9.62
N GLY A 112 6.87 -31.23 -10.38
CA GLY A 112 6.11 -31.36 -11.62
C GLY A 112 4.60 -31.13 -11.48
N LYS A 113 4.07 -30.85 -10.30
CA LYS A 113 2.66 -30.48 -10.11
C LYS A 113 2.26 -29.26 -10.93
N LEU A 114 3.19 -28.30 -11.08
CA LEU A 114 3.03 -27.12 -11.91
C LEU A 114 4.23 -27.01 -12.86
N THR A 115 3.96 -26.90 -14.15
CA THR A 115 5.00 -26.62 -15.14
C THR A 115 4.71 -25.33 -15.86
N ALA A 116 5.72 -24.72 -16.48
CA ALA A 116 5.51 -23.49 -17.23
C ALA A 116 6.50 -23.38 -18.39
N THR A 117 6.08 -22.60 -19.38
CA THR A 117 6.88 -22.21 -20.55
C THR A 117 7.02 -20.71 -20.62
N VAL A 118 8.23 -20.21 -20.78
CA VAL A 118 8.45 -18.79 -21.09
C VAL A 118 8.08 -18.56 -22.54
N GLU A 119 7.07 -17.76 -22.82
CA GLU A 119 6.61 -17.49 -24.20
C GLU A 119 7.31 -16.26 -24.82
N ALA A 120 7.49 -15.19 -24.04
CA ALA A 120 8.08 -13.96 -24.55
C ALA A 120 8.87 -13.20 -23.48
N GLU A 121 9.77 -12.33 -23.94
CA GLU A 121 10.41 -11.29 -23.14
C GLU A 121 9.69 -9.96 -23.39
N LEU A 122 9.37 -9.25 -22.31
CA LEU A 122 8.68 -7.97 -22.35
C LEU A 122 9.64 -6.80 -22.07
N PRO A 123 9.29 -5.57 -22.47
CA PRO A 123 10.01 -4.37 -22.06
C PRO A 123 10.18 -4.32 -20.52
N GLY A 124 11.31 -3.82 -20.04
CA GLY A 124 11.61 -3.79 -18.61
C GLY A 124 12.09 -5.12 -18.01
N GLY A 125 12.24 -6.17 -18.82
CA GLY A 125 12.81 -7.45 -18.41
C GLY A 125 11.81 -8.47 -17.84
N ASN A 126 10.53 -8.16 -17.82
CA ASN A 126 9.47 -9.11 -17.47
C ASN A 126 9.37 -10.22 -18.54
N ARG A 127 8.67 -11.29 -18.23
CA ARG A 127 8.40 -12.42 -19.13
C ARG A 127 6.91 -12.70 -19.20
N LEU A 128 6.43 -13.12 -20.37
CA LEU A 128 5.17 -13.84 -20.49
C LEU A 128 5.46 -15.33 -20.23
N VAL A 129 4.77 -15.89 -19.24
CA VAL A 129 4.96 -17.28 -18.81
C VAL A 129 3.60 -17.96 -18.85
N ARG A 130 3.50 -19.05 -19.61
CA ARG A 130 2.31 -19.89 -19.65
C ARG A 130 2.47 -21.03 -18.68
N PHE A 131 1.54 -21.16 -17.76
CA PHE A 131 1.48 -22.23 -16.79
C PHE A 131 0.62 -23.40 -17.31
N HIS A 132 1.08 -24.62 -17.05
CA HIS A 132 0.39 -25.85 -17.39
C HIS A 132 0.16 -26.63 -16.10
N TYR A 133 -1.10 -26.89 -15.80
CA TYR A 133 -1.54 -27.54 -14.55
C TYR A 133 -2.85 -28.28 -14.75
N GLN A 134 -3.19 -29.13 -13.78
CA GLN A 134 -4.50 -29.78 -13.68
C GLN A 134 -5.18 -29.31 -12.38
N GLY A 135 -6.48 -29.03 -12.46
CA GLY A 135 -7.24 -28.50 -11.31
C GLY A 135 -7.31 -26.99 -11.23
N ILE A 136 -7.36 -26.46 -10.03
CA ILE A 136 -7.54 -25.03 -9.75
C ILE A 136 -6.18 -24.39 -9.50
N PHE A 137 -5.81 -23.40 -10.33
CA PHE A 137 -4.49 -22.76 -10.26
C PHE A 137 -4.23 -22.09 -8.90
N LEU A 138 -5.24 -21.49 -8.30
CA LEU A 138 -5.11 -20.83 -7.00
C LEU A 138 -4.77 -21.82 -5.88
N GLU A 139 -5.35 -23.02 -5.87
CA GLU A 139 -5.02 -24.07 -4.89
C GLU A 139 -3.57 -24.52 -5.03
N ILE A 140 -3.10 -24.63 -6.27
CA ILE A 140 -1.68 -24.97 -6.55
C ILE A 140 -0.75 -23.85 -6.08
N LEU A 141 -1.15 -22.57 -6.27
CA LEU A 141 -0.39 -21.44 -5.76
C LEU A 141 -0.35 -21.40 -4.24
N GLU A 142 -1.44 -21.74 -3.56
CA GLU A 142 -1.48 -21.82 -2.09
C GLU A 142 -0.53 -22.91 -1.57
N GLU A 143 -0.39 -24.03 -2.29
CA GLU A 143 0.51 -25.11 -1.91
C GLU A 143 1.99 -24.79 -2.22
N LEU A 144 2.29 -24.27 -3.39
CA LEU A 144 3.66 -24.14 -3.90
C LEU A 144 4.24 -22.75 -3.78
N GLY A 145 3.38 -21.74 -3.71
CA GLY A 145 3.75 -20.35 -3.72
C GLY A 145 4.22 -19.84 -2.35
N ARG A 146 5.04 -18.81 -2.39
CA ARG A 146 5.49 -18.08 -1.21
C ARG A 146 4.97 -16.64 -1.26
N MET A 147 4.75 -16.06 -0.08
CA MET A 147 4.36 -14.66 0.03
C MET A 147 5.43 -13.75 -0.59
N PRO A 148 5.09 -12.86 -1.52
CA PRO A 148 6.04 -11.98 -2.21
C PRO A 148 6.37 -10.76 -1.34
N LEU A 149 7.14 -10.95 -0.26
CA LEU A 149 7.56 -9.85 0.59
C LEU A 149 8.43 -8.84 -0.19
N PRO A 150 8.36 -7.55 0.16
CA PRO A 150 9.24 -6.52 -0.40
C PRO A 150 10.73 -6.85 -0.23
N PRO A 151 11.61 -6.38 -1.13
CA PRO A 151 13.01 -6.79 -1.14
C PRO A 151 13.83 -6.35 0.07
N TYR A 152 13.36 -5.37 0.84
CA TYR A 152 14.01 -4.91 2.07
C TYR A 152 13.67 -5.78 3.29
N ILE A 153 12.67 -6.67 3.20
CA ILE A 153 12.36 -7.66 4.22
C ILE A 153 13.17 -8.92 3.89
N LYS A 154 14.18 -9.20 4.72
CA LYS A 154 15.07 -10.34 4.58
C LYS A 154 14.65 -11.52 5.48
N ALA A 155 13.84 -11.25 6.51
CA ALA A 155 13.33 -12.26 7.44
C ALA A 155 12.23 -13.11 6.78
N GLU A 156 12.22 -14.41 7.09
CA GLU A 156 11.10 -15.27 6.71
C GLU A 156 9.88 -14.99 7.59
N LEU A 157 8.73 -14.90 6.94
CA LEU A 157 7.46 -14.73 7.63
C LEU A 157 6.94 -16.10 8.09
N GLN A 158 6.73 -16.26 9.39
CA GLN A 158 6.25 -17.51 9.98
C GLN A 158 4.77 -17.76 9.69
N ASP A 159 4.00 -16.70 9.58
CA ASP A 159 2.57 -16.72 9.30
C ASP A 159 2.25 -15.76 8.15
N ASN A 160 1.85 -16.30 7.02
CA ASN A 160 1.53 -15.54 5.80
C ASN A 160 0.36 -14.57 6.00
N GLU A 161 -0.59 -14.86 6.89
CA GLU A 161 -1.71 -13.98 7.21
C GLU A 161 -1.26 -12.69 7.91
N ARG A 162 -0.03 -12.63 8.43
CA ARG A 162 0.55 -11.39 8.97
C ARG A 162 0.87 -10.36 7.88
N TYR A 163 0.99 -10.78 6.61
CA TYR A 163 1.11 -9.89 5.44
C TYR A 163 -0.20 -9.74 4.68
N GLN A 164 -1.33 -9.93 5.35
CA GLN A 164 -2.69 -9.66 4.86
C GLN A 164 -3.40 -8.72 5.83
N THR A 165 -4.24 -7.82 5.31
CA THR A 165 -5.14 -7.04 6.16
C THR A 165 -6.27 -7.93 6.68
N VAL A 166 -6.82 -7.62 7.85
CA VAL A 166 -7.94 -8.39 8.45
C VAL A 166 -9.24 -8.31 7.64
N TYR A 167 -9.29 -7.42 6.66
CA TYR A 167 -10.42 -7.21 5.76
C TYR A 167 -10.09 -7.53 4.29
N SER A 168 -8.93 -8.14 4.02
CA SER A 168 -8.53 -8.52 2.64
C SER A 168 -9.50 -9.52 2.04
N LYS A 169 -9.95 -9.26 0.79
CA LYS A 169 -11.00 -10.03 0.13
C LYS A 169 -10.68 -10.32 -1.33
N VAL A 170 -10.29 -9.32 -2.10
CA VAL A 170 -10.14 -9.43 -3.56
C VAL A 170 -8.72 -9.86 -3.90
N LEU A 171 -8.56 -11.13 -4.32
CA LEU A 171 -7.28 -11.70 -4.73
C LEU A 171 -6.73 -11.02 -5.99
N GLY A 172 -5.41 -10.88 -6.08
CA GLY A 172 -4.74 -10.37 -7.29
C GLY A 172 -3.56 -9.43 -7.03
N SER A 173 -3.32 -9.05 -5.78
CA SER A 173 -2.23 -8.13 -5.43
C SER A 173 -0.89 -8.86 -5.30
N ALA A 174 0.18 -8.24 -5.79
CA ALA A 174 1.56 -8.71 -5.59
C ALA A 174 2.17 -8.19 -4.27
N ALA A 175 1.52 -7.25 -3.58
CA ALA A 175 1.92 -6.75 -2.27
C ALA A 175 0.71 -6.33 -1.44
N ALA A 176 0.83 -6.36 -0.11
CA ALA A 176 -0.23 -5.92 0.79
C ALA A 176 -0.35 -4.39 0.83
N PRO A 177 -1.56 -3.85 1.04
CA PRO A 177 -1.76 -2.45 1.41
C PRO A 177 -1.37 -2.24 2.88
N THR A 178 -0.07 -2.05 3.11
CA THR A 178 0.57 -2.26 4.42
C THR A 178 0.10 -1.33 5.54
N ALA A 179 -0.42 -0.15 5.22
CA ALA A 179 -1.05 0.71 6.22
C ALA A 179 -2.29 0.07 6.87
N GLY A 180 -2.95 -0.84 6.16
CA GLY A 180 -4.07 -1.62 6.69
C GLY A 180 -3.66 -2.74 7.65
N LEU A 181 -2.38 -3.12 7.69
CA LEU A 181 -1.89 -4.18 8.58
C LEU A 181 -1.98 -3.83 10.06
N HIS A 182 -2.08 -2.56 10.39
CA HIS A 182 -2.22 -2.07 11.77
C HIS A 182 -3.62 -2.30 12.35
N PHE A 183 -4.63 -2.46 11.51
CA PHE A 183 -6.00 -2.63 11.97
C PHE A 183 -6.25 -4.04 12.50
N THR A 184 -7.06 -4.09 13.56
CA THR A 184 -7.69 -5.30 14.08
C THR A 184 -9.21 -5.24 13.84
N PRO A 185 -9.92 -6.37 13.87
CA PRO A 185 -11.38 -6.36 13.78
C PRO A 185 -12.05 -5.53 14.89
N GLU A 186 -11.45 -5.53 16.09
CA GLU A 186 -11.89 -4.77 17.25
C GLU A 186 -11.78 -3.27 16.99
N LEU A 187 -10.65 -2.80 16.46
CA LEU A 187 -10.42 -1.39 16.15
C LEU A 187 -11.39 -0.90 15.07
N LEU A 188 -11.63 -1.71 14.02
CA LEU A 188 -12.62 -1.37 12.99
C LEU A 188 -14.03 -1.22 13.58
N ARG A 189 -14.46 -2.14 14.47
CA ARG A 189 -15.74 -2.00 15.17
C ARG A 189 -15.82 -0.74 16.03
N GLN A 190 -14.75 -0.39 16.75
CA GLN A 190 -14.72 0.85 17.53
C GLN A 190 -14.93 2.08 16.64
N VAL A 191 -14.35 2.10 15.43
CA VAL A 191 -14.57 3.18 14.47
C VAL A 191 -16.05 3.27 14.07
N GLU A 192 -16.73 2.14 13.82
CA GLU A 192 -18.15 2.13 13.47
C GLU A 192 -19.03 2.53 14.66
N GLU A 193 -18.73 2.02 15.86
CA GLU A 193 -19.48 2.33 17.11
C GLU A 193 -19.42 3.81 17.47
N MET A 194 -18.33 4.51 17.16
CA MET A 194 -18.24 5.96 17.37
C MET A 194 -18.95 6.79 16.28
N GLY A 195 -19.56 6.16 15.28
CA GLY A 195 -20.25 6.81 14.18
C GLY A 195 -19.38 7.08 12.94
N GLY A 196 -18.20 6.48 12.87
CA GLY A 196 -17.38 6.43 11.67
C GLY A 196 -17.94 5.43 10.66
N ARG A 197 -17.58 5.57 9.39
CA ARG A 197 -18.03 4.68 8.31
C ARG A 197 -16.82 3.99 7.68
N LEU A 198 -16.95 2.71 7.35
CA LEU A 198 -15.94 1.96 6.62
C LEU A 198 -16.41 1.76 5.17
N CYS A 199 -15.55 1.99 4.22
CA CYS A 199 -15.80 1.65 2.83
C CYS A 199 -14.53 1.12 2.16
N TYR A 200 -14.70 0.36 1.10
CA TYR A 200 -13.63 -0.43 0.51
C TYR A 200 -13.43 -0.09 -0.95
N VAL A 201 -12.17 -0.02 -1.33
CA VAL A 201 -11.72 0.05 -2.71
C VAL A 201 -10.77 -1.12 -2.95
N THR A 202 -10.55 -1.48 -4.21
CA THR A 202 -9.55 -2.46 -4.58
C THR A 202 -8.49 -1.78 -5.43
N LEU A 203 -7.21 -1.93 -5.07
CA LEU A 203 -6.08 -1.64 -5.94
C LEU A 203 -5.10 -2.80 -5.83
N HIS A 204 -4.82 -3.46 -6.93
CA HIS A 204 -3.82 -4.52 -6.99
C HIS A 204 -2.42 -3.91 -7.07
N VAL A 205 -1.73 -3.93 -5.93
CA VAL A 205 -0.39 -3.36 -5.81
C VAL A 205 0.60 -4.14 -6.65
N GLY A 206 1.25 -3.46 -7.59
CA GLY A 206 2.34 -3.99 -8.38
C GLY A 206 3.70 -3.83 -7.71
N LEU A 207 4.70 -4.56 -8.19
CA LEU A 207 6.08 -4.43 -7.69
C LEU A 207 6.75 -3.10 -8.02
N GLY A 208 6.17 -2.33 -8.92
CA GLY A 208 6.64 -0.99 -9.27
C GLY A 208 6.74 -0.06 -8.07
N THR A 209 5.84 -0.25 -7.08
CA THR A 209 5.80 0.54 -5.84
C THR A 209 7.10 0.47 -5.02
N PHE A 210 7.89 -0.61 -5.19
CA PHE A 210 9.17 -0.78 -4.48
C PHE A 210 10.40 -0.41 -5.31
N ARG A 211 10.21 0.11 -6.53
CA ARG A 211 11.32 0.56 -7.36
C ARG A 211 11.70 1.99 -6.96
N PRO A 212 12.99 2.27 -6.74
CA PRO A 212 13.43 3.64 -6.50
C PRO A 212 13.20 4.50 -7.75
N VAL A 213 12.90 5.77 -7.55
CA VAL A 213 12.89 6.78 -8.61
C VAL A 213 14.33 6.96 -9.08
N LYS A 214 14.54 6.99 -10.40
CA LYS A 214 15.88 7.10 -10.99
C LYS A 214 16.12 8.46 -11.64
N GLU A 215 15.04 9.14 -11.94
CA GLU A 215 15.02 10.42 -12.61
C GLU A 215 15.46 11.52 -11.63
N GLU A 216 16.26 12.48 -12.08
CA GLU A 216 16.70 13.61 -11.26
C GLU A 216 15.52 14.57 -11.00
N GLU A 217 14.76 14.89 -12.04
CA GLU A 217 13.54 15.69 -11.94
C GLU A 217 12.32 14.80 -11.75
N ILE A 218 11.52 15.07 -10.73
CA ILE A 218 10.33 14.24 -10.41
C ILE A 218 9.30 14.22 -11.55
N THR A 219 9.24 15.28 -12.36
CA THR A 219 8.33 15.39 -13.51
C THR A 219 8.66 14.44 -14.65
N ASP A 220 9.87 13.92 -14.69
CA ASP A 220 10.32 12.99 -15.74
C ASP A 220 10.02 11.53 -15.37
N HIS A 221 9.56 11.31 -14.12
CA HIS A 221 9.22 9.97 -13.64
C HIS A 221 7.89 9.47 -14.23
N GLU A 222 7.94 8.32 -14.89
CA GLU A 222 6.76 7.62 -15.38
C GLU A 222 6.25 6.63 -14.33
N MET A 223 5.07 6.94 -13.77
CA MET A 223 4.42 6.08 -12.79
C MET A 223 3.92 4.79 -13.46
N HIS A 224 4.18 3.65 -12.83
CA HIS A 224 3.64 2.36 -13.27
C HIS A 224 2.11 2.32 -13.13
N SER A 225 1.47 1.54 -14.02
CA SER A 225 0.02 1.36 -14.00
C SER A 225 -0.38 0.23 -13.04
N GLU A 226 -1.44 0.47 -12.27
CA GLU A 226 -2.08 -0.50 -11.37
C GLU A 226 -3.58 -0.52 -11.61
N TYR A 227 -4.19 -1.70 -11.57
CA TYR A 227 -5.63 -1.84 -11.74
C TYR A 227 -6.35 -1.57 -10.42
N CYS A 228 -7.38 -0.74 -10.47
CA CYS A 228 -8.14 -0.37 -9.29
C CYS A 228 -9.64 -0.24 -9.57
N MET A 229 -10.44 -0.34 -8.50
CA MET A 229 -11.89 -0.31 -8.54
C MET A 229 -12.44 0.48 -7.35
N VAL A 230 -13.49 1.25 -7.61
CA VAL A 230 -14.33 1.91 -6.61
C VAL A 230 -15.75 1.35 -6.76
N PRO A 231 -16.22 0.51 -5.83
CA PRO A 231 -17.61 0.02 -5.84
C PRO A 231 -18.62 1.16 -5.70
N GLY A 232 -19.81 1.01 -6.28
CA GLY A 232 -20.90 2.00 -6.21
C GLY A 232 -21.30 2.36 -4.78
N GLU A 233 -21.29 1.39 -3.86
CA GLU A 233 -21.53 1.64 -2.43
C GLU A 233 -20.46 2.56 -1.82
N THR A 234 -19.18 2.32 -2.13
CA THR A 234 -18.07 3.17 -1.67
C THR A 234 -18.21 4.59 -2.21
N ALA A 235 -18.52 4.75 -3.50
CA ALA A 235 -18.75 6.06 -4.10
C ALA A 235 -19.90 6.80 -3.39
N ARG A 236 -21.02 6.12 -3.11
CA ARG A 236 -22.15 6.68 -2.37
C ARG A 236 -21.75 7.12 -0.95
N ILE A 237 -21.02 6.27 -0.22
CA ILE A 237 -20.55 6.59 1.15
C ILE A 237 -19.66 7.82 1.15
N ILE A 238 -18.69 7.93 0.23
CA ILE A 238 -17.79 9.08 0.11
C ILE A 238 -18.59 10.35 -0.18
N ASN A 239 -19.50 10.33 -1.15
CA ASN A 239 -20.33 11.49 -1.50
C ASN A 239 -21.20 11.95 -0.33
N GLU A 240 -21.84 11.02 0.38
CA GLU A 240 -22.66 11.33 1.57
C GLU A 240 -21.81 11.91 2.70
N THR A 241 -20.63 11.35 2.96
CA THR A 241 -19.70 11.84 3.97
C THR A 241 -19.35 13.29 3.71
N ARG A 242 -18.93 13.62 2.48
CA ARG A 242 -18.56 14.98 2.09
C ARG A 242 -19.76 15.94 2.15
N LYS A 243 -20.92 15.53 1.67
CA LYS A 243 -22.17 16.31 1.73
C LYS A 243 -22.56 16.69 3.17
N ASN A 244 -22.27 15.81 4.11
CA ASN A 244 -22.59 16.00 5.54
C ASN A 244 -21.44 16.65 6.33
N GLY A 245 -20.36 17.09 5.67
CA GLY A 245 -19.23 17.76 6.31
C GLY A 245 -18.27 16.83 7.07
N GLY A 246 -18.38 15.51 6.87
CA GLY A 246 -17.44 14.52 7.38
C GLY A 246 -16.16 14.48 6.54
N ARG A 247 -15.09 13.88 7.10
CA ARG A 247 -13.79 13.77 6.43
C ARG A 247 -13.68 12.41 5.72
N VAL A 248 -13.04 12.41 4.55
CA VAL A 248 -12.64 11.20 3.83
C VAL A 248 -11.18 10.92 4.15
N ILE A 249 -10.93 9.84 4.89
CA ILE A 249 -9.62 9.44 5.38
C ILE A 249 -9.22 8.14 4.69
N CYS A 250 -8.19 8.17 3.86
CA CYS A 250 -7.69 6.98 3.20
C CYS A 250 -6.71 6.20 4.10
N VAL A 251 -6.84 4.89 4.11
CA VAL A 251 -5.90 3.97 4.72
C VAL A 251 -4.98 3.42 3.64
N GLY A 252 -3.76 3.95 3.61
CA GLY A 252 -2.73 3.66 2.61
C GLY A 252 -2.76 4.58 1.39
N THR A 253 -1.59 4.77 0.82
CA THR A 253 -1.40 5.51 -0.43
C THR A 253 -2.14 4.87 -1.61
N THR A 254 -2.38 3.56 -1.55
CA THR A 254 -3.17 2.81 -2.55
C THR A 254 -4.63 3.25 -2.57
N SER A 255 -5.29 3.35 -1.40
CA SER A 255 -6.66 3.87 -1.30
C SER A 255 -6.73 5.32 -1.77
N CYS A 256 -5.76 6.15 -1.37
CA CYS A 256 -5.67 7.54 -1.83
C CYS A 256 -5.57 7.62 -3.36
N ARG A 257 -4.64 6.89 -3.96
CA ARG A 257 -4.47 6.89 -5.42
C ARG A 257 -5.72 6.40 -6.14
N THR A 258 -6.42 5.42 -5.59
CA THR A 258 -7.67 4.92 -6.17
C THR A 258 -8.76 5.99 -6.20
N VAL A 259 -9.07 6.61 -5.06
CA VAL A 259 -10.13 7.63 -5.03
C VAL A 259 -9.77 8.87 -5.82
N GLU A 260 -8.53 9.34 -5.76
CA GLU A 260 -8.08 10.51 -6.52
C GLU A 260 -8.05 10.27 -8.03
N SER A 261 -7.86 9.02 -8.48
CA SER A 261 -7.88 8.68 -9.91
C SER A 261 -9.26 8.78 -10.54
N PHE A 262 -10.31 8.46 -9.80
CA PHE A 262 -11.67 8.40 -10.32
C PHE A 262 -12.58 9.54 -9.84
N ALA A 263 -12.12 10.38 -8.92
CA ALA A 263 -12.87 11.55 -8.49
C ALA A 263 -12.99 12.58 -9.62
N ALA A 264 -14.21 13.09 -9.82
CA ALA A 264 -14.45 14.26 -10.66
C ALA A 264 -13.76 15.52 -10.06
N GLU A 265 -13.69 16.60 -10.83
CA GLU A 265 -13.02 17.83 -10.38
C GLU A 265 -13.70 18.50 -9.15
N ASP A 266 -15.00 18.30 -8.99
CA ASP A 266 -15.76 18.72 -7.81
C ASP A 266 -15.66 17.76 -6.62
N GLY A 267 -14.95 16.64 -6.82
CA GLY A 267 -14.75 15.57 -5.84
C GLY A 267 -15.93 14.61 -5.72
N THR A 268 -16.87 14.60 -6.65
CA THR A 268 -17.90 13.56 -6.70
C THR A 268 -17.30 12.24 -7.19
N MET A 269 -17.84 11.15 -6.68
CA MET A 269 -17.42 9.78 -6.99
C MET A 269 -18.56 9.00 -7.62
N GLU A 270 -18.22 8.16 -8.60
CA GLU A 270 -19.10 7.16 -9.20
C GLU A 270 -18.44 5.78 -9.15
N GLU A 271 -19.26 4.73 -9.34
CA GLU A 271 -18.71 3.38 -9.53
C GLU A 271 -17.74 3.37 -10.71
N SER A 272 -16.52 2.91 -10.48
CA SER A 272 -15.45 3.00 -11.47
C SER A 272 -14.48 1.85 -11.35
N ALA A 273 -13.91 1.44 -12.47
CA ALA A 273 -12.84 0.46 -12.53
C ALA A 273 -11.91 0.75 -13.71
N GLY A 274 -10.63 0.56 -13.53
CA GLY A 274 -9.65 0.78 -14.60
C GLY A 274 -8.21 0.83 -14.12
N TRP A 275 -7.33 1.18 -15.03
CA TRP A 275 -5.92 1.34 -14.76
C TRP A 275 -5.60 2.77 -14.32
N THR A 276 -4.77 2.94 -13.29
CA THR A 276 -4.25 4.22 -12.86
C THR A 276 -2.73 4.25 -12.89
N ASN A 277 -2.19 5.32 -13.40
CA ASN A 277 -0.78 5.69 -13.28
C ASN A 277 -0.64 7.07 -12.62
N ILE A 278 -1.61 7.46 -11.79
CA ILE A 278 -1.59 8.74 -11.11
C ILE A 278 -0.31 8.89 -10.29
N PHE A 279 0.40 10.00 -10.52
CA PHE A 279 1.57 10.40 -9.77
C PHE A 279 1.24 11.67 -8.98
N ILE A 280 1.18 11.53 -7.66
CA ILE A 280 0.85 12.62 -6.74
C ILE A 280 2.13 13.12 -6.09
N TYR A 281 2.42 14.41 -6.26
CA TYR A 281 3.58 15.10 -5.71
C TYR A 281 3.22 16.55 -5.35
N PRO A 282 4.06 17.32 -4.64
CA PRO A 282 3.74 18.69 -4.24
C PRO A 282 3.30 19.57 -5.40
N GLY A 283 2.15 20.22 -5.21
CA GLY A 283 1.41 20.96 -6.24
C GLY A 283 0.14 20.24 -6.71
N TYR A 284 -0.02 18.93 -6.39
CA TYR A 284 -1.26 18.20 -6.64
C TYR A 284 -2.40 18.74 -5.75
N ARG A 285 -3.57 18.97 -6.34
CA ARG A 285 -4.76 19.37 -5.62
C ARG A 285 -5.65 18.16 -5.37
N PHE A 286 -5.73 17.73 -4.12
CA PHE A 286 -6.61 16.64 -3.74
C PHE A 286 -8.08 17.02 -3.95
N LYS A 287 -8.85 16.09 -4.52
CA LYS A 287 -10.27 16.26 -4.86
C LYS A 287 -11.17 15.71 -3.76
N VAL A 288 -10.75 14.63 -3.11
CA VAL A 288 -11.54 13.85 -2.16
C VAL A 288 -10.86 13.68 -0.82
N LEU A 289 -9.54 13.55 -0.79
CA LEU A 289 -8.77 13.19 0.39
C LEU A 289 -8.70 14.33 1.42
N ASP A 290 -9.17 14.07 2.65
CA ASP A 290 -9.02 14.96 3.80
C ASP A 290 -7.89 14.55 4.74
N GLY A 291 -7.66 13.25 4.90
CA GLY A 291 -6.62 12.69 5.75
C GLY A 291 -6.09 11.36 5.22
N LEU A 292 -4.89 11.00 5.65
CA LEU A 292 -4.19 9.80 5.21
C LEU A 292 -3.56 9.08 6.40
N ILE A 293 -3.91 7.81 6.57
CA ILE A 293 -3.20 6.88 7.46
C ILE A 293 -2.23 6.08 6.60
N THR A 294 -0.94 6.08 6.93
CA THR A 294 0.08 5.45 6.10
C THR A 294 1.26 4.95 6.93
N ASN A 295 2.13 4.10 6.35
CA ASN A 295 3.42 3.78 6.92
C ASN A 295 4.44 4.90 6.63
N PHE A 296 5.60 4.84 7.28
CA PHE A 296 6.76 5.63 6.88
C PHE A 296 7.37 5.08 5.58
N HIS A 297 7.74 5.97 4.67
CA HIS A 297 8.20 5.64 3.33
C HIS A 297 9.70 5.82 3.16
N LEU A 298 10.25 5.25 2.07
CA LEU A 298 11.65 5.40 1.68
C LEU A 298 12.01 6.83 1.32
N PRO A 299 13.24 7.27 1.62
CA PRO A 299 13.81 8.47 0.99
C PRO A 299 13.65 8.41 -0.54
N GLU A 300 13.44 9.57 -1.16
CA GLU A 300 13.38 9.74 -2.62
C GLU A 300 12.30 8.90 -3.34
N SER A 301 11.33 8.31 -2.60
CA SER A 301 10.26 7.50 -3.18
C SER A 301 9.07 8.33 -3.64
N THR A 302 8.30 7.81 -4.60
CA THR A 302 7.03 8.42 -5.01
C THR A 302 6.03 8.57 -3.86
N LEU A 303 6.17 7.74 -2.82
CA LEU A 303 5.27 7.74 -1.67
C LEU A 303 5.56 8.88 -0.68
N ILE A 304 6.85 9.22 -0.45
CA ILE A 304 7.16 10.41 0.35
C ILE A 304 6.75 11.70 -0.39
N MET A 305 6.78 11.68 -1.74
CA MET A 305 6.28 12.79 -2.56
C MET A 305 4.77 12.96 -2.39
N LEU A 306 3.99 11.85 -2.36
CA LEU A 306 2.54 11.88 -2.13
C LEU A 306 2.19 12.46 -0.76
N VAL A 307 2.81 12.01 0.31
CA VAL A 307 2.54 12.54 1.65
C VAL A 307 2.99 14.00 1.78
N SER A 308 4.04 14.38 1.07
CA SER A 308 4.51 15.77 0.96
C SER A 308 3.54 16.66 0.19
N ALA A 309 2.78 16.11 -0.76
CA ALA A 309 1.72 16.85 -1.44
C ALA A 309 0.56 17.17 -0.48
N LEU A 310 0.29 16.30 0.52
CA LEU A 310 -0.81 16.47 1.45
C LEU A 310 -0.51 17.48 2.58
N ALA A 311 0.69 17.41 3.18
CA ALA A 311 1.03 18.19 4.37
C ALA A 311 2.14 19.25 4.13
N GLY A 312 2.66 19.32 2.90
CA GLY A 312 3.85 20.13 2.62
C GLY A 312 5.15 19.41 2.90
N ARG A 313 6.11 19.55 1.98
CA ARG A 313 7.40 18.86 2.05
C ARG A 313 8.15 19.12 3.36
N GLU A 314 8.21 20.36 3.80
CA GLU A 314 8.96 20.75 5.00
C GLU A 314 8.40 20.10 6.27
N HIS A 315 7.07 20.09 6.42
CA HIS A 315 6.40 19.42 7.55
C HIS A 315 6.66 17.90 7.53
N VAL A 316 6.54 17.27 6.37
CA VAL A 316 6.78 15.84 6.23
C VAL A 316 8.24 15.49 6.55
N LEU A 317 9.21 16.19 5.98
CA LEU A 317 10.62 15.91 6.27
C LEU A 317 10.99 16.19 7.72
N ALA A 318 10.41 17.20 8.36
CA ALA A 318 10.58 17.45 9.79
C ALA A 318 10.03 16.30 10.63
N ALA A 319 8.80 15.83 10.33
CA ALA A 319 8.19 14.68 11.01
C ALA A 319 8.98 13.38 10.79
N TYR A 320 9.56 13.15 9.61
CA TYR A 320 10.40 11.99 9.33
C TYR A 320 11.72 12.01 10.08
N ARG A 321 12.39 13.18 10.18
CA ARG A 321 13.60 13.36 11.01
C ARG A 321 13.29 13.13 12.49
N GLU A 322 12.14 13.59 12.95
CA GLU A 322 11.65 13.33 14.30
C GLU A 322 11.40 11.84 14.52
N ALA A 323 10.73 11.16 13.59
CA ALA A 323 10.48 9.72 13.65
C ALA A 323 11.80 8.92 13.72
N VAL A 324 12.84 9.31 12.96
CA VAL A 324 14.18 8.70 13.05
C VAL A 324 14.80 8.93 14.42
N ARG A 325 14.78 10.16 14.95
CA ARG A 325 15.30 10.51 16.28
C ARG A 325 14.61 9.72 17.39
N GLU A 326 13.29 9.58 17.30
CA GLU A 326 12.44 8.86 18.25
C GLU A 326 12.41 7.34 17.97
N ARG A 327 13.23 6.87 17.02
CA ARG A 327 13.39 5.45 16.66
C ARG A 327 12.07 4.76 16.32
N TYR A 328 11.25 5.39 15.48
CA TYR A 328 10.12 4.74 14.83
C TYR A 328 10.62 3.65 13.90
N ARG A 329 9.78 2.64 13.68
CA ARG A 329 10.03 1.56 12.73
C ARG A 329 9.50 1.97 11.37
N PHE A 330 10.25 1.69 10.32
CA PHE A 330 9.93 2.14 8.95
C PHE A 330 9.44 0.99 8.07
N PHE A 331 8.71 1.32 7.01
CA PHE A 331 8.17 0.51 5.93
C PHE A 331 7.06 -0.46 6.35
N SER A 332 6.88 -1.57 5.57
CA SER A 332 5.70 -2.45 5.58
C SER A 332 5.29 -2.98 6.95
N PHE A 333 6.25 -3.36 7.79
CA PHE A 333 6.01 -3.84 9.17
C PHE A 333 6.37 -2.80 10.22
N GLY A 334 6.60 -1.58 9.80
CA GLY A 334 6.94 -0.46 10.67
C GLY A 334 5.75 0.11 11.42
N ASP A 335 5.92 1.34 11.87
CA ASP A 335 4.92 2.14 12.54
C ASP A 335 4.08 2.94 11.54
N ALA A 336 3.08 3.64 12.03
CA ALA A 336 2.14 4.39 11.21
C ALA A 336 2.25 5.89 11.40
N MET A 337 1.78 6.64 10.39
CA MET A 337 1.45 8.06 10.47
C MET A 337 -0.03 8.29 10.21
N PHE A 338 -0.62 9.27 10.87
CA PHE A 338 -1.89 9.86 10.48
C PHE A 338 -1.68 11.33 10.14
N ILE A 339 -1.86 11.68 8.88
CA ILE A 339 -1.67 13.02 8.32
C ILE A 339 -3.04 13.61 8.02
N GLY A 340 -3.37 14.76 8.61
CA GLY A 340 -4.68 15.37 8.40
C GLY A 340 -4.92 16.54 9.35
N ASP A 341 -6.19 16.90 9.55
CA ASP A 341 -6.64 17.73 10.66
C ASP A 341 -6.80 16.82 11.89
N VAL A 342 -5.70 16.62 12.62
CA VAL A 342 -5.57 15.58 13.66
C VAL A 342 -5.45 16.14 15.08
N MET A 343 -5.47 17.47 15.24
CA MET A 343 -5.43 18.05 16.59
C MET A 343 -6.76 17.82 17.30
N PRO A 344 -6.74 17.41 18.60
CA PRO A 344 -7.95 17.36 19.41
C PRO A 344 -8.60 18.76 19.37
N SER A 345 -9.92 18.80 19.12
CA SER A 345 -10.63 20.07 19.20
C SER A 345 -10.38 20.68 20.58
N LYS A 346 -10.04 21.97 20.65
CA LYS A 346 -9.81 22.70 21.91
C LYS A 346 -10.97 22.60 22.93
N ALA A 347 -12.08 22.01 22.56
CA ALA A 347 -13.26 21.79 23.40
C ALA A 347 -13.09 20.67 24.46
N GLU A 348 -12.08 19.79 24.36
CA GLU A 348 -11.90 18.69 25.32
C GLU A 348 -10.86 18.98 26.42
N ASN A 349 -10.04 20.00 26.27
CA ASN A 349 -9.20 20.51 27.35
C ASN A 349 -10.06 21.49 28.18
N GLY A 350 -10.70 20.97 29.22
CA GLY A 350 -11.61 21.71 30.11
C GLY A 350 -10.96 22.88 30.86
N GLU A 351 -10.52 23.90 30.16
CA GLU A 351 -10.26 25.20 30.74
C GLU A 351 -11.57 26.01 30.71
N LYS A 352 -12.25 26.00 31.85
CA LYS A 352 -13.29 27.00 32.12
C LYS A 352 -12.66 28.39 32.01
N PRO A 353 -13.29 29.33 31.30
CA PRO A 353 -12.83 30.72 31.33
C PRO A 353 -12.91 31.20 32.77
N GLU A 354 -11.78 31.59 33.35
CA GLU A 354 -11.75 32.36 34.57
C GLU A 354 -12.54 33.68 34.36
N LYS A 355 -13.45 33.92 35.28
CA LYS A 355 -14.31 35.11 35.31
C LYS A 355 -13.53 36.38 35.67
#